data_5b4ac59d47e5148295078953821562cb
#
_entry.id   5b4ac59d47e5148295078953821562cb
#
_cell.length_a   1.000
_cell.length_b   1.000
_cell.length_c   1.000
_cell.angle_alpha   90.00
_cell.angle_beta   90.00
_cell.angle_gamma   90.00
#
_symmetry.space_group_name_H-M   'P 1'
#
loop_
_entity.id
_entity.type
_entity.pdbx_description
1 polymer ?
#
loop_
_entity_poly.entity_id
_entity_poly.type
_entity_poly.pdbx_seq_one_letter_code
_entity_poly.pdbx_strand_id
1 'polypeptide(L)'
;MPLDLSYVPIGLACGILLHAAGFNAWLTIMISMMVFSGGAQFIIASLVLIKSPMYSVVLMMFFLELRYALLGSSLSKYLQGHSNRFTFFFAISLNDENFAINYLKFTTDKKFTPKDALEVEHYSLLFWTVSNFIGNFVGNAIVINLDVVEFALTALFIYMIVVQTKDFIKLFVTIISAVIAVFMIMWMKSTLGIVIAAVIASLIGYAIESFARHRRRSHLLKTFKNPAGRPKEDVKDVDYGDKF
;
A
#
# COMPACT_ATOMS: atom_id res chain seq x y z
N MET A 1 -11.18 11.35 -10.11
CA MET A 1 -12.49 11.74 -9.51
C MET A 1 -13.10 10.67 -8.59
N PRO A 2 -13.50 9.44 -8.99
CA PRO A 2 -14.02 8.47 -8.01
C PRO A 2 -12.97 8.03 -6.99
N LEU A 3 -11.69 7.91 -7.40
CA LEU A 3 -10.59 7.56 -6.53
C LEU A 3 -10.37 8.63 -5.45
N ASP A 4 -10.33 9.89 -5.84
CA ASP A 4 -10.03 11.00 -4.93
C ASP A 4 -11.08 11.12 -3.82
N LEU A 5 -12.36 10.84 -4.15
CA LEU A 5 -13.44 10.80 -3.17
C LEU A 5 -13.28 9.68 -2.15
N SER A 6 -12.65 8.56 -2.52
CA SER A 6 -12.41 7.45 -1.58
C SER A 6 -11.37 7.80 -0.50
N TYR A 7 -10.49 8.76 -0.77
CA TYR A 7 -9.51 9.24 0.21
C TYR A 7 -10.14 10.10 1.32
N VAL A 8 -11.31 10.71 1.06
CA VAL A 8 -11.92 11.62 2.04
C VAL A 8 -12.26 10.91 3.37
N PRO A 9 -13.04 9.82 3.41
CA PRO A 9 -13.38 9.19 4.69
C PRO A 9 -12.16 8.57 5.38
N ILE A 10 -11.25 7.97 4.62
CA ILE A 10 -10.04 7.34 5.16
C ILE A 10 -9.07 8.40 5.68
N GLY A 11 -8.88 9.49 4.94
CA GLY A 11 -8.04 10.61 5.36
C GLY A 11 -8.59 11.33 6.60
N LEU A 12 -9.91 11.53 6.68
CA LEU A 12 -10.53 12.06 7.90
C LEU A 12 -10.20 11.19 9.12
N ALA A 13 -10.37 9.87 9.01
CA ALA A 13 -10.06 8.94 10.09
C ALA A 13 -8.56 8.98 10.46
N CYS A 14 -7.69 9.04 9.46
CA CYS A 14 -6.24 9.15 9.67
C CYS A 14 -5.87 10.47 10.38
N GLY A 15 -6.44 11.59 9.96
CA GLY A 15 -6.22 12.90 10.57
C GLY A 15 -6.67 12.94 12.05
N ILE A 16 -7.82 12.34 12.35
CA ILE A 16 -8.31 12.18 13.72
C ILE A 16 -7.31 11.36 14.55
N LEU A 17 -6.81 10.26 14.02
CA LEU A 17 -5.83 9.43 14.72
C LEU A 17 -4.49 10.16 14.94
N LEU A 18 -4.02 10.89 13.94
CA LEU A 18 -2.81 11.73 14.05
C LEU A 18 -2.98 12.78 15.16
N HIS A 19 -4.17 13.41 15.25
CA HIS A 19 -4.47 14.32 16.36
C HIS A 19 -4.39 13.61 17.71
N ALA A 20 -5.01 12.44 17.85
CA ALA A 20 -4.95 11.63 19.07
C ALA A 20 -3.50 11.24 19.45
N ALA A 21 -2.64 11.02 18.45
CA ALA A 21 -1.22 10.76 18.64
C ALA A 21 -0.37 12.01 18.97
N GLY A 22 -1.00 13.19 19.08
CA GLY A 22 -0.35 14.44 19.46
C GLY A 22 0.23 15.25 18.29
N PHE A 23 -0.11 14.89 17.04
CA PHE A 23 0.28 15.67 15.86
C PHE A 23 -0.62 16.92 15.76
N ASN A 24 0.00 18.09 15.70
CA ASN A 24 -0.74 19.31 15.39
C ASN A 24 -1.08 19.36 13.88
N ALA A 25 -1.93 20.31 13.49
CA ALA A 25 -2.40 20.44 12.11
C ALA A 25 -1.26 20.63 11.10
N TRP A 26 -0.19 21.37 11.46
CA TRP A 26 0.97 21.57 10.59
C TRP A 26 1.78 20.29 10.39
N LEU A 27 2.03 19.54 11.48
CA LEU A 27 2.71 18.24 11.39
C LEU A 27 1.89 17.24 10.60
N THR A 28 0.56 17.28 10.71
CA THR A 28 -0.34 16.44 9.93
C THR A 28 -0.25 16.74 8.42
N ILE A 29 -0.19 18.01 8.03
CA ILE A 29 0.04 18.38 6.63
C ILE A 29 1.41 17.89 6.16
N MET A 30 2.46 18.16 6.93
CA MET A 30 3.83 17.78 6.56
C MET A 30 3.96 16.27 6.39
N ILE A 31 3.47 15.48 7.34
CA ILE A 31 3.55 14.01 7.26
C ILE A 31 2.70 13.48 6.09
N SER A 32 1.54 14.08 5.81
CA SER A 32 0.67 13.67 4.69
C SER A 32 1.29 13.96 3.33
N MET A 33 2.08 15.02 3.22
CA MET A 33 2.81 15.34 1.97
C MET A 33 4.09 14.52 1.81
N MET A 34 4.78 14.19 2.91
CA MET A 34 6.04 13.44 2.86
C MET A 34 5.83 11.92 2.83
N VAL A 35 4.79 11.44 3.49
CA VAL A 35 4.45 10.02 3.59
C VAL A 35 3.06 9.82 3.00
N PHE A 36 2.99 9.74 1.68
CA PHE A 36 1.73 9.53 0.98
C PHE A 36 1.33 8.05 0.99
N SER A 37 1.12 7.54 2.18
CA SER A 37 0.75 6.15 2.43
C SER A 37 -0.22 6.08 3.60
N GLY A 38 -1.48 5.69 3.31
CA GLY A 38 -2.49 5.53 4.36
C GLY A 38 -2.02 4.55 5.42
N GLY A 39 -1.60 3.34 5.02
CA GLY A 39 -1.11 2.33 5.97
C GLY A 39 0.05 2.82 6.83
N ALA A 40 1.02 3.53 6.25
CA ALA A 40 2.16 4.05 6.97
C ALA A 40 1.76 5.09 8.03
N GLN A 41 0.93 6.06 7.66
CA GLN A 41 0.52 7.11 8.60
C GLN A 41 -0.30 6.55 9.76
N PHE A 42 -1.19 5.60 9.52
CA PHE A 42 -1.91 4.91 10.58
C PHE A 42 -0.97 4.16 11.53
N ILE A 43 0.05 3.46 10.99
CA ILE A 43 1.04 2.76 11.83
C ILE A 43 1.90 3.76 12.60
N ILE A 44 2.34 4.86 11.98
CA ILE A 44 3.10 5.92 12.68
C ILE A 44 2.29 6.44 13.86
N ALA A 45 1.04 6.83 13.64
CA ALA A 45 0.19 7.35 14.70
C ALA A 45 -0.02 6.32 15.82
N SER A 46 -0.28 5.06 15.48
CA SER A 46 -0.44 3.99 16.47
C SER A 46 0.83 3.72 17.27
N LEU A 47 1.99 3.67 16.62
CA LEU A 47 3.27 3.45 17.31
C LEU A 47 3.64 4.63 18.22
N VAL A 48 3.30 5.85 17.82
CA VAL A 48 3.49 7.04 18.66
C VAL A 48 2.57 7.00 19.88
N LEU A 49 1.30 6.61 19.72
CA LEU A 49 0.34 6.46 20.82
C LEU A 49 0.82 5.47 21.89
N ILE A 50 1.37 4.33 21.49
CA ILE A 50 1.92 3.34 22.43
C ILE A 50 3.36 3.66 22.87
N LYS A 51 3.85 4.87 22.53
CA LYS A 51 5.21 5.34 22.90
C LYS A 51 6.32 4.38 22.44
N SER A 52 6.18 3.80 21.25
CA SER A 52 7.23 2.96 20.67
C SER A 52 8.52 3.76 20.44
N PRO A 53 9.70 3.12 20.60
CA PRO A 53 10.97 3.78 20.30
C PRO A 53 11.03 4.27 18.85
N MET A 54 11.56 5.47 18.61
CA MET A 54 11.60 6.08 17.27
C MET A 54 12.32 5.20 16.22
N TYR A 55 13.37 4.47 16.61
CA TYR A 55 14.05 3.56 15.69
C TYR A 55 13.12 2.45 15.16
N SER A 56 12.19 1.96 15.99
CA SER A 56 11.20 0.96 15.57
C SER A 56 10.23 1.54 14.56
N VAL A 57 9.79 2.79 14.76
CA VAL A 57 8.92 3.49 13.82
C VAL A 57 9.61 3.64 12.46
N VAL A 58 10.84 4.16 12.44
CA VAL A 58 11.61 4.36 11.21
C VAL A 58 11.86 3.05 10.49
N LEU A 59 12.25 2.01 11.20
CA LEU A 59 12.53 0.70 10.62
C LEU A 59 11.27 0.07 10.02
N MET A 60 10.14 0.15 10.74
CA MET A 60 8.85 -0.34 10.26
C MET A 60 8.42 0.41 9.00
N MET A 61 8.55 1.74 8.98
CA MET A 61 8.25 2.54 7.80
C MET A 61 9.13 2.17 6.62
N PHE A 62 10.43 2.03 6.83
CA PHE A 62 11.36 1.63 5.78
C PHE A 62 10.92 0.33 5.09
N PHE A 63 10.63 -0.72 5.86
CA PHE A 63 10.20 -2.00 5.29
C PHE A 63 8.80 -1.94 4.67
N LEU A 64 7.88 -1.18 5.24
CA LEU A 64 6.54 -1.01 4.68
C LEU A 64 6.59 -0.31 3.32
N GLU A 65 7.40 0.74 3.22
CA GLU A 65 7.50 1.58 2.03
C GLU A 65 8.38 0.98 0.92
N LEU A 66 9.18 -0.06 1.20
CA LEU A 66 9.95 -0.77 0.16
C LEU A 66 9.09 -1.27 -1.00
N ARG A 67 7.82 -1.57 -0.76
CA ARG A 67 6.89 -1.95 -1.83
C ARG A 67 6.75 -0.88 -2.90
N TYR A 68 6.82 0.41 -2.54
CA TYR A 68 6.71 1.48 -3.53
C TYR A 68 7.91 1.57 -4.45
N ALA A 69 9.09 1.17 -3.99
CA ALA A 69 10.26 1.01 -4.87
C ALA A 69 10.00 -0.05 -5.96
N LEU A 70 9.34 -1.16 -5.61
CA LEU A 70 8.97 -2.20 -6.57
C LEU A 70 7.86 -1.73 -7.52
N LEU A 71 6.84 -1.06 -7.01
CA LEU A 71 5.75 -0.49 -7.82
C LEU A 71 6.29 0.57 -8.79
N GLY A 72 7.12 1.49 -8.30
CA GLY A 72 7.75 2.52 -9.12
C GLY A 72 8.66 1.93 -10.20
N SER A 73 9.44 0.89 -9.87
CA SER A 73 10.30 0.22 -10.85
C SER A 73 9.48 -0.39 -12.01
N SER A 74 8.29 -0.92 -11.73
CA SER A 74 7.43 -1.49 -12.76
C SER A 74 6.82 -0.45 -13.71
N LEU A 75 6.64 0.80 -13.23
CA LEU A 75 6.17 1.93 -14.05
C LEU A 75 7.31 2.67 -14.76
N SER A 76 8.57 2.46 -14.37
CA SER A 76 9.73 3.19 -14.89
C SER A 76 9.85 3.14 -16.41
N LYS A 77 9.42 2.04 -17.03
CA LYS A 77 9.42 1.87 -18.50
C LYS A 77 8.55 2.90 -19.24
N TYR A 78 7.49 3.40 -18.58
CA TYR A 78 6.60 4.42 -19.15
C TYR A 78 7.14 5.84 -18.95
N LEU A 79 8.11 6.04 -18.04
CA LEU A 79 8.69 7.33 -17.70
C LEU A 79 9.99 7.64 -18.45
N GLN A 80 10.41 6.75 -19.36
CA GLN A 80 11.64 6.92 -20.14
C GLN A 80 11.61 8.22 -20.94
N GLY A 81 12.72 8.95 -20.93
CA GLY A 81 12.85 10.24 -21.64
C GLY A 81 12.36 11.46 -20.87
N HIS A 82 11.81 11.28 -19.66
CA HIS A 82 11.46 12.41 -18.79
C HIS A 82 12.64 12.83 -17.91
N SER A 83 12.59 14.07 -17.42
CA SER A 83 13.64 14.61 -16.55
C SER A 83 13.69 13.92 -15.19
N ASN A 84 14.86 13.90 -14.55
CA ASN A 84 15.01 13.33 -13.20
C ASN A 84 14.09 14.00 -12.18
N ARG A 85 13.80 15.31 -12.34
CA ARG A 85 12.84 16.02 -11.48
C ARG A 85 11.43 15.48 -11.63
N PHE A 86 10.99 15.23 -12.86
CA PHE A 86 9.68 14.63 -13.13
C PHE A 86 9.56 13.25 -12.50
N THR A 87 10.55 12.39 -12.73
CA THR A 87 10.59 11.03 -12.16
C THR A 87 10.62 11.06 -10.63
N PHE A 88 11.32 12.02 -10.03
CA PHE A 88 11.33 12.19 -8.58
C PHE A 88 9.95 12.54 -8.03
N PHE A 89 9.25 13.54 -8.61
CA PHE A 89 7.91 13.91 -8.17
C PHE A 89 6.91 12.78 -8.38
N PHE A 90 7.02 12.06 -9.49
CA PHE A 90 6.22 10.86 -9.74
C PHE A 90 6.46 9.78 -8.68
N ALA A 91 7.71 9.51 -8.33
CA ALA A 91 8.04 8.46 -7.37
C ALA A 91 7.56 8.76 -5.95
N ILE A 92 7.61 10.02 -5.50
CA ILE A 92 7.19 10.41 -4.14
C ILE A 92 5.67 10.53 -3.99
N SER A 93 4.93 10.72 -5.08
CA SER A 93 3.47 10.80 -5.07
C SER A 93 2.78 9.48 -5.48
N LEU A 94 3.55 8.42 -5.69
CA LEU A 94 3.03 7.11 -6.02
C LEU A 94 2.50 6.41 -4.76
N ASN A 95 1.29 5.85 -4.86
CA ASN A 95 0.73 4.94 -3.87
C ASN A 95 0.08 3.71 -4.55
N ASP A 96 -0.49 2.78 -3.76
CA ASP A 96 -1.05 1.52 -4.28
C ASP A 96 -2.20 1.77 -5.26
N GLU A 97 -3.09 2.69 -4.93
CA GLU A 97 -4.28 3.00 -5.72
C GLU A 97 -3.91 3.71 -7.02
N ASN A 98 -3.03 4.72 -6.93
CA ASN A 98 -2.54 5.44 -8.10
C ASN A 98 -1.75 4.51 -9.02
N PHE A 99 -0.92 3.63 -8.46
CA PHE A 99 -0.24 2.60 -9.22
C PHE A 99 -1.22 1.76 -10.03
N ALA A 100 -2.29 1.28 -9.40
CA ALA A 100 -3.26 0.42 -10.06
C ALA A 100 -3.94 1.13 -11.23
N ILE A 101 -4.30 2.41 -11.06
CA ILE A 101 -4.92 3.22 -12.11
C ILE A 101 -3.92 3.55 -13.22
N ASN A 102 -2.74 4.04 -12.86
CA ASN A 102 -1.72 4.43 -13.81
C ASN A 102 -1.27 3.23 -14.65
N TYR A 103 -1.03 2.08 -14.02
CA TYR A 103 -0.68 0.85 -14.73
C TYR A 103 -1.79 0.41 -15.69
N LEU A 104 -3.04 0.42 -15.24
CA LEU A 104 -4.18 0.07 -16.10
C LEU A 104 -4.28 1.04 -17.27
N LYS A 105 -4.19 2.33 -17.03
CA LYS A 105 -4.29 3.36 -18.06
C LYS A 105 -3.16 3.27 -19.08
N PHE A 106 -1.92 3.14 -18.63
CA PHE A 106 -0.77 2.95 -19.54
C PHE A 106 -0.89 1.70 -20.43
N THR A 107 -1.58 0.66 -19.96
CA THR A 107 -1.74 -0.58 -20.73
C THR A 107 -2.96 -0.58 -21.65
N THR A 108 -4.00 0.21 -21.34
CA THR A 108 -5.29 0.17 -22.07
C THR A 108 -5.57 1.42 -22.89
N ASP A 109 -5.02 2.57 -22.52
CA ASP A 109 -5.29 3.86 -23.18
C ASP A 109 -4.03 4.43 -23.81
N LYS A 110 -3.94 4.37 -25.14
CA LYS A 110 -2.78 4.87 -25.90
C LYS A 110 -2.58 6.39 -25.82
N LYS A 111 -3.61 7.13 -25.38
CA LYS A 111 -3.55 8.60 -25.24
C LYS A 111 -3.07 9.03 -23.84
N PHE A 112 -3.07 8.12 -22.88
CA PHE A 112 -2.68 8.42 -21.50
C PHE A 112 -1.17 8.62 -21.43
N THR A 113 -0.77 9.79 -20.95
CA THR A 113 0.65 10.21 -20.88
C THR A 113 1.19 10.15 -19.44
N PRO A 114 2.52 10.14 -19.25
CA PRO A 114 3.11 10.26 -17.93
C PRO A 114 2.72 11.53 -17.17
N LYS A 115 2.40 12.62 -17.89
CA LYS A 115 1.89 13.86 -17.27
C LYS A 115 0.50 13.66 -16.68
N ASP A 116 -0.39 12.99 -17.41
CA ASP A 116 -1.75 12.69 -16.92
C ASP A 116 -1.67 11.79 -15.67
N ALA A 117 -0.71 10.84 -15.66
CA ALA A 117 -0.48 9.98 -14.50
C ALA A 117 -0.01 10.78 -13.28
N LEU A 118 0.92 11.72 -13.47
CA LEU A 118 1.41 12.61 -12.40
C LEU A 118 0.29 13.54 -11.89
N GLU A 119 -0.59 14.02 -12.76
CA GLU A 119 -1.76 14.80 -12.35
C GLU A 119 -2.69 14.00 -11.45
N VAL A 120 -2.98 12.74 -11.81
CA VAL A 120 -3.78 11.84 -10.95
C VAL A 120 -3.16 11.70 -9.57
N GLU A 121 -1.84 11.49 -9.49
CA GLU A 121 -1.12 11.34 -8.22
C GLU A 121 -1.17 12.62 -7.38
N HIS A 122 -0.96 13.79 -7.99
CA HIS A 122 -0.99 15.06 -7.28
C HIS A 122 -2.40 15.43 -6.78
N TYR A 123 -3.45 15.17 -7.57
CA TYR A 123 -4.83 15.35 -7.09
C TYR A 123 -5.13 14.43 -5.90
N SER A 124 -4.75 13.17 -5.99
CA SER A 124 -4.91 12.22 -4.90
C SER A 124 -4.16 12.64 -3.63
N LEU A 125 -2.92 13.12 -3.78
CA LEU A 125 -2.12 13.66 -2.68
C LEU A 125 -2.79 14.88 -2.04
N LEU A 126 -3.35 15.77 -2.85
CA LEU A 126 -4.09 16.95 -2.36
C LEU A 126 -5.32 16.53 -1.55
N PHE A 127 -6.16 15.66 -2.10
CA PHE A 127 -7.36 15.17 -1.41
C PHE A 127 -7.01 14.45 -0.12
N TRP A 128 -5.96 13.63 -0.12
CA TRP A 128 -5.45 12.96 1.06
C TRP A 128 -5.01 13.96 2.14
N THR A 129 -4.16 14.92 1.76
CA THR A 129 -3.60 15.90 2.70
C THR A 129 -4.70 16.80 3.28
N VAL A 130 -5.63 17.28 2.45
CA VAL A 130 -6.75 18.10 2.90
C VAL A 130 -7.67 17.31 3.84
N SER A 131 -7.97 16.07 3.51
CA SER A 131 -8.81 15.20 4.36
C SER A 131 -8.15 14.93 5.71
N ASN A 132 -6.85 14.64 5.74
CA ASN A 132 -6.10 14.49 6.99
C ASN A 132 -6.08 15.77 7.82
N PHE A 133 -5.88 16.92 7.17
CA PHE A 133 -5.91 18.21 7.86
C PHE A 133 -7.28 18.46 8.50
N ILE A 134 -8.37 18.26 7.75
CA ILE A 134 -9.73 18.41 8.27
C ILE A 134 -9.98 17.41 9.39
N GLY A 135 -9.57 16.16 9.23
CA GLY A 135 -9.67 15.13 10.24
C GLY A 135 -8.95 15.48 11.54
N ASN A 136 -7.73 16.02 11.44
CA ASN A 136 -6.98 16.50 12.59
C ASN A 136 -7.69 17.66 13.31
N PHE A 137 -8.26 18.60 12.56
CA PHE A 137 -9.01 19.72 13.11
C PHE A 137 -10.31 19.26 13.79
N VAL A 138 -11.03 18.33 13.18
CA VAL A 138 -12.24 17.72 13.76
C VAL A 138 -11.88 16.92 15.02
N GLY A 139 -10.75 16.21 15.00
CA GLY A 139 -10.23 15.48 16.16
C GLY A 139 -10.01 16.35 17.41
N ASN A 140 -9.70 17.61 17.20
CA ASN A 140 -9.58 18.59 18.30
C ASN A 140 -10.95 18.96 18.95
N ALA A 141 -12.05 18.82 18.21
CA ALA A 141 -13.39 19.18 18.67
C ALA A 141 -14.19 17.99 19.24
N ILE A 142 -13.73 16.76 19.01
CA ILE A 142 -14.44 15.54 19.38
C ILE A 142 -13.63 14.77 20.42
N VAL A 143 -14.31 14.31 21.48
CA VAL A 143 -13.71 13.32 22.41
C VAL A 143 -13.62 11.99 21.69
N ILE A 144 -12.40 11.64 21.24
CA ILE A 144 -12.14 10.47 20.44
C ILE A 144 -12.14 9.24 21.35
N ASN A 145 -13.02 8.28 21.05
CA ASN A 145 -12.91 6.95 21.62
C ASN A 145 -11.82 6.17 20.85
N LEU A 146 -10.70 5.88 21.53
CA LEU A 146 -9.56 5.18 20.94
C LEU A 146 -9.94 3.78 20.44
N ASP A 147 -10.90 3.12 21.07
CA ASP A 147 -11.38 1.79 20.63
C ASP A 147 -11.98 1.83 19.22
N VAL A 148 -12.71 2.90 18.89
CA VAL A 148 -13.27 3.11 17.54
C VAL A 148 -12.17 3.32 16.52
N VAL A 149 -11.13 4.05 16.89
CA VAL A 149 -9.98 4.30 16.00
C VAL A 149 -9.20 3.02 15.76
N GLU A 150 -8.92 2.23 16.81
CA GLU A 150 -8.24 0.94 16.70
C GLU A 150 -9.06 -0.07 15.85
N PHE A 151 -10.38 -0.07 16.02
CA PHE A 151 -11.27 -0.86 15.17
C PHE A 151 -11.19 -0.43 13.70
N ALA A 152 -11.26 0.88 13.43
CA ALA A 152 -11.18 1.41 12.07
C ALA A 152 -9.86 1.05 11.40
N LEU A 153 -8.76 1.13 12.13
CA LEU A 153 -7.42 0.76 11.68
C LEU A 153 -7.34 -0.75 11.35
N THR A 154 -7.82 -1.58 12.24
CA THR A 154 -7.87 -3.03 12.02
C THR A 154 -8.72 -3.37 10.78
N ALA A 155 -9.89 -2.73 10.66
CA ALA A 155 -10.77 -2.90 9.50
C ALA A 155 -10.10 -2.47 8.19
N LEU A 156 -9.33 -1.36 8.20
CA LEU A 156 -8.57 -0.90 7.04
C LEU A 156 -7.52 -1.93 6.60
N PHE A 157 -6.75 -2.48 7.55
CA PHE A 157 -5.76 -3.50 7.21
C PHE A 157 -6.40 -4.79 6.68
N ILE A 158 -7.50 -5.24 7.28
CA ILE A 158 -8.26 -6.40 6.77
C ILE A 158 -8.75 -6.11 5.34
N TYR A 159 -9.29 -4.91 5.09
CA TYR A 159 -9.72 -4.49 3.76
C TYR A 159 -8.56 -4.55 2.75
N MET A 160 -7.39 -4.01 3.09
CA MET A 160 -6.21 -4.07 2.21
C MET A 160 -5.78 -5.51 1.91
N ILE A 161 -5.77 -6.39 2.91
CA ILE A 161 -5.47 -7.82 2.73
C ILE A 161 -6.46 -8.45 1.74
N VAL A 162 -7.76 -8.22 1.92
CA VAL A 162 -8.82 -8.79 1.08
C VAL A 162 -8.71 -8.30 -0.37
N VAL A 163 -8.44 -7.01 -0.56
CA VAL A 163 -8.30 -6.41 -1.90
C VAL A 163 -7.04 -6.93 -2.63
N GLN A 164 -5.94 -7.15 -1.91
CA GLN A 164 -4.70 -7.64 -2.49
C GLN A 164 -4.69 -9.16 -2.71
N THR A 165 -5.51 -9.91 -1.96
CA THR A 165 -5.58 -11.37 -2.07
C THR A 165 -6.49 -11.76 -3.22
N LYS A 166 -5.91 -12.01 -4.39
CA LYS A 166 -6.64 -12.34 -5.63
C LYS A 166 -6.53 -13.81 -6.04
N ASP A 167 -5.56 -14.53 -5.48
CA ASP A 167 -5.20 -15.89 -5.87
C ASP A 167 -5.05 -16.78 -4.64
N PHE A 168 -5.24 -18.10 -4.81
CA PHE A 168 -5.07 -19.08 -3.73
C PHE A 168 -3.66 -19.07 -3.12
N ILE A 169 -2.63 -18.83 -3.92
CA ILE A 169 -1.26 -18.73 -3.44
C ILE A 169 -1.12 -17.53 -2.49
N LYS A 170 -1.67 -16.38 -2.87
CA LYS A 170 -1.63 -15.18 -2.01
C LYS A 170 -2.38 -15.39 -0.71
N LEU A 171 -3.55 -16.05 -0.76
CA LEU A 171 -4.30 -16.39 0.44
C LEU A 171 -3.49 -17.28 1.37
N PHE A 172 -2.85 -18.32 0.83
CA PHE A 172 -2.03 -19.23 1.60
C PHE A 172 -0.81 -18.53 2.22
N VAL A 173 -0.11 -17.70 1.44
CA VAL A 173 1.00 -16.88 1.93
C VAL A 173 0.54 -15.91 3.01
N THR A 174 -0.63 -15.29 2.86
CA THR A 174 -1.19 -14.39 3.88
C THR A 174 -1.44 -15.11 5.21
N ILE A 175 -2.00 -16.32 5.18
CA ILE A 175 -2.24 -17.11 6.38
C ILE A 175 -0.90 -17.49 7.04
N ILE A 176 0.08 -17.97 6.27
CA ILE A 176 1.41 -18.29 6.78
C ILE A 176 2.07 -17.06 7.40
N SER A 177 1.99 -15.92 6.72
CA SER A 177 2.55 -14.64 7.20
C SER A 177 1.94 -14.24 8.54
N ALA A 178 0.62 -14.38 8.69
CA ALA A 178 -0.06 -14.07 9.94
C ALA A 178 0.41 -14.98 11.09
N VAL A 179 0.54 -16.29 10.85
CA VAL A 179 1.03 -17.23 11.85
C VAL A 179 2.48 -16.93 12.26
N ILE A 180 3.35 -16.68 11.29
CA ILE A 180 4.76 -16.31 11.54
C ILE A 180 4.84 -15.01 12.32
N ALA A 181 4.03 -14.00 11.97
CA ALA A 181 4.01 -12.70 12.64
C ALA A 181 3.61 -12.84 14.11
N VAL A 182 2.53 -13.58 14.40
CA VAL A 182 2.10 -13.85 15.78
C VAL A 182 3.19 -14.56 16.57
N PHE A 183 3.78 -15.60 16.01
CA PHE A 183 4.85 -16.34 16.65
C PHE A 183 6.07 -15.47 16.96
N MET A 184 6.50 -14.64 15.98
CA MET A 184 7.65 -13.75 16.14
C MET A 184 7.42 -12.65 17.16
N ILE A 185 6.21 -12.08 17.21
CA ILE A 185 5.84 -11.07 18.22
C ILE A 185 5.88 -11.69 19.62
N MET A 186 5.32 -12.88 19.78
CA MET A 186 5.30 -13.57 21.08
C MET A 186 6.71 -13.95 21.55
N TRP A 187 7.57 -14.35 20.63
CA TRP A 187 8.93 -14.78 20.95
C TRP A 187 9.87 -13.59 21.23
N MET A 188 9.85 -12.57 20.35
CA MET A 188 10.78 -11.44 20.45
C MET A 188 10.29 -10.35 21.41
N LYS A 189 8.97 -10.29 21.73
CA LYS A 189 8.34 -9.24 22.52
C LYS A 189 8.72 -7.82 22.05
N SER A 190 8.94 -7.68 20.74
CA SER A 190 9.39 -6.45 20.10
C SER A 190 8.70 -6.26 18.75
N THR A 191 8.46 -5.02 18.36
CA THR A 191 7.94 -4.64 17.05
C THR A 191 8.84 -5.13 15.89
N LEU A 192 10.13 -5.34 16.15
CA LEU A 192 11.08 -5.93 15.19
C LEU A 192 10.66 -7.33 14.73
N GLY A 193 9.94 -8.08 15.59
CA GLY A 193 9.39 -9.37 15.22
C GLY A 193 8.48 -9.33 14.00
N ILE A 194 7.70 -8.25 13.82
CA ILE A 194 6.83 -8.07 12.65
C ILE A 194 7.66 -7.90 11.38
N VAL A 195 8.74 -7.12 11.45
CA VAL A 195 9.62 -6.87 10.30
C VAL A 195 10.30 -8.17 9.86
N ILE A 196 10.85 -8.93 10.81
CA ILE A 196 11.48 -10.22 10.53
C ILE A 196 10.46 -11.21 9.96
N ALA A 197 9.25 -11.25 10.52
CA ALA A 197 8.17 -12.08 10.03
C ALA A 197 7.80 -11.72 8.58
N ALA A 198 7.72 -10.43 8.24
CA ALA A 198 7.42 -9.97 6.90
C ALA A 198 8.49 -10.40 5.88
N VAL A 199 9.78 -10.29 6.24
CA VAL A 199 10.88 -10.73 5.37
C VAL A 199 10.83 -12.26 5.16
N ILE A 200 10.67 -13.03 6.23
CA ILE A 200 10.60 -14.50 6.15
C ILE A 200 9.39 -14.92 5.30
N ALA A 201 8.22 -14.33 5.55
CA ALA A 201 7.00 -14.64 4.81
C ALA A 201 7.11 -14.26 3.32
N SER A 202 7.78 -13.16 3.01
CA SER A 202 8.05 -12.74 1.63
C SER A 202 8.95 -13.74 0.90
N LEU A 203 10.02 -14.23 1.54
CA LEU A 203 10.91 -15.25 0.99
C LEU A 203 10.17 -16.58 0.76
N ILE A 204 9.35 -17.00 1.72
CA ILE A 204 8.53 -18.20 1.60
C ILE A 204 7.51 -18.03 0.44
N GLY A 205 6.85 -16.88 0.37
CA GLY A 205 5.90 -16.55 -0.69
C GLY A 205 6.53 -16.61 -2.08
N TYR A 206 7.72 -16.01 -2.22
CA TYR A 206 8.49 -16.06 -3.46
C TYR A 206 8.88 -17.50 -3.84
N ALA A 207 9.38 -18.30 -2.88
CA ALA A 207 9.75 -19.69 -3.12
C ALA A 207 8.54 -20.53 -3.57
N ILE A 208 7.37 -20.35 -2.93
CA ILE A 208 6.14 -21.06 -3.28
C ILE A 208 5.68 -20.66 -4.69
N GLU A 209 5.67 -19.36 -4.99
CA GLU A 209 5.25 -18.85 -6.31
C GLU A 209 6.20 -19.32 -7.40
N SER A 210 7.52 -19.23 -7.19
CA SER A 210 8.54 -19.70 -8.11
C SER A 210 8.41 -21.21 -8.39
N PHE A 211 8.19 -22.00 -7.34
CA PHE A 211 7.99 -23.44 -7.48
C PHE A 211 6.67 -23.77 -8.22
N ALA A 212 5.59 -23.04 -7.92
CA ALA A 212 4.30 -23.24 -8.58
C ALA A 212 4.36 -22.88 -10.09
N ARG A 213 5.09 -21.83 -10.44
CA ARG A 213 5.33 -21.43 -11.84
C ARG A 213 6.18 -22.47 -12.57
N HIS A 214 7.24 -22.95 -11.97
CA HIS A 214 8.15 -23.93 -12.57
C HIS A 214 7.45 -25.28 -12.87
N ARG A 215 6.49 -25.68 -12.01
CA ARG A 215 5.71 -26.92 -12.20
C ARG A 215 4.46 -26.78 -13.08
N ARG A 216 4.21 -25.64 -13.75
CA ARG A 216 3.02 -25.38 -14.59
C ARG A 216 1.68 -25.76 -13.90
N ARG A 217 1.57 -25.59 -12.59
CA ARG A 217 0.30 -25.82 -11.89
C ARG A 217 -0.62 -24.62 -12.08
N SER A 218 -1.22 -24.53 -13.27
CA SER A 218 -2.12 -23.43 -13.66
C SER A 218 -3.33 -23.25 -12.75
N HIS A 219 -3.74 -24.29 -12.04
CA HIS A 219 -4.90 -24.22 -11.15
C HIS A 219 -4.69 -23.37 -9.89
N LEU A 220 -3.45 -23.34 -9.35
CA LEU A 220 -3.12 -22.53 -8.17
C LEU A 220 -2.91 -21.05 -8.50
N LEU A 221 -2.73 -20.72 -9.78
CA LEU A 221 -2.53 -19.36 -10.28
C LEU A 221 -3.84 -18.72 -10.78
N LYS A 222 -4.98 -19.44 -10.69
CA LYS A 222 -6.28 -18.87 -11.08
C LYS A 222 -6.72 -17.79 -10.11
N THR A 223 -7.04 -16.62 -10.65
CA THR A 223 -7.61 -15.51 -9.88
C THR A 223 -9.04 -15.81 -9.45
N PHE A 224 -9.41 -15.47 -8.21
CA PHE A 224 -10.77 -15.62 -7.67
C PHE A 224 -11.80 -14.70 -8.32
N LYS A 225 -11.36 -13.55 -8.84
CA LYS A 225 -12.22 -12.59 -9.50
C LYS A 225 -11.80 -12.45 -10.95
N ASN A 226 -12.65 -12.93 -11.85
CA ASN A 226 -12.65 -12.45 -13.22
C ASN A 226 -13.21 -11.02 -13.16
N PRO A 227 -12.46 -9.97 -13.51
CA PRO A 227 -13.05 -8.64 -13.65
C PRO A 227 -14.14 -8.74 -14.69
N ALA A 228 -15.39 -8.42 -14.30
CA ALA A 228 -16.56 -8.49 -15.16
C ALA A 228 -16.27 -7.80 -16.50
N GLY A 229 -16.35 -8.54 -17.60
CA GLY A 229 -16.33 -8.01 -18.96
C GLY A 229 -15.05 -8.21 -19.78
N ARG A 230 -14.03 -8.93 -19.35
CA ARG A 230 -12.95 -9.34 -20.26
C ARG A 230 -13.27 -10.68 -20.91
N PRO A 231 -13.13 -10.82 -22.24
CA PRO A 231 -13.12 -12.12 -22.90
C PRO A 231 -12.08 -13.01 -22.19
N LYS A 232 -12.34 -14.29 -22.07
CA LYS A 232 -11.34 -15.28 -21.65
C LYS A 232 -10.21 -15.23 -22.69
N GLU A 233 -9.18 -14.43 -22.42
CA GLU A 233 -7.91 -14.63 -23.12
C GLU A 233 -7.42 -16.00 -22.67
N ASP A 234 -7.48 -16.93 -23.62
CA ASP A 234 -6.85 -18.23 -23.49
C ASP A 234 -5.38 -18.00 -23.18
N VAL A 235 -4.94 -18.41 -21.99
CA VAL A 235 -3.55 -18.34 -21.48
C VAL A 235 -2.64 -19.28 -22.33
N LYS A 236 -3.01 -19.57 -23.58
CA LYS A 236 -2.28 -20.51 -24.42
C LYS A 236 -1.09 -19.90 -25.18
N ASP A 237 -1.01 -18.57 -25.29
CA ASP A 237 -0.04 -17.98 -26.23
C ASP A 237 0.79 -16.82 -25.62
N VAL A 238 1.17 -16.89 -24.34
CA VAL A 238 2.30 -16.10 -23.90
C VAL A 238 3.55 -16.97 -24.00
N ASP A 239 4.08 -17.02 -25.21
CA ASP A 239 5.43 -17.52 -25.50
C ASP A 239 6.43 -16.61 -24.76
N TYR A 240 6.86 -17.05 -23.61
CA TYR A 240 8.06 -16.51 -22.95
C TYR A 240 9.25 -17.11 -23.68
N GLY A 241 9.53 -16.57 -24.88
CA GLY A 241 10.72 -16.91 -25.63
C GLY A 241 11.95 -16.83 -24.76
N ASP A 242 12.68 -17.92 -24.72
CA ASP A 242 14.04 -18.05 -24.23
C ASP A 242 14.91 -16.87 -24.72
N LYS A 243 15.15 -15.92 -23.85
CA LYS A 243 16.25 -14.96 -23.99
C LYS A 243 16.80 -14.69 -22.59
N PHE A 244 17.66 -15.58 -22.16
CA PHE A 244 18.85 -15.33 -21.35
C PHE A 244 19.94 -16.31 -21.77
#